data_3da115e5e8f077c1bab521fafabbd426
#
_entry.id   3da115e5e8f077c1bab521fafabbd426
#
_cell.length_a   1.000
_cell.length_b   1.000
_cell.length_c   1.000
_cell.angle_alpha   90.00
_cell.angle_beta   90.00
_cell.angle_gamma   90.00
#
_symmetry.space_group_name_H-M   'P 1'
#
loop_
_entity.id
_entity.type
_entity.pdbx_description
1 polymer ?
#
loop_
_entity_poly.entity_id
_entity_poly.type
_entity_poly.pdbx_seq_one_letter_code
_entity_poly.pdbx_strand_id
1 'polypeptide(L)'
;MLTIAVKAARRAGSIINQASKNLDLLTVSKKSHSDYVSEVDGAAEAAIIKVLQAAYPGHAILAEESGQQGDHENSEYQWIIDPLDGTTNFLHGFPKYSVSIALKHKGVLTHAVVYDPKDRKSTRLNSSH
;
A
#
# COMPACT_ATOMS: atom_id res chain seq x y z
N MET A 1 7.86 -0.34 14.71
CA MET A 1 6.86 0.19 13.76
C MET A 1 7.31 0.10 12.31
N LEU A 2 8.54 0.47 12.03
CA LEU A 2 9.07 0.40 10.66
C LEU A 2 9.11 -1.04 10.13
N THR A 3 9.48 -2.01 10.96
CA THR A 3 9.51 -3.43 10.59
C THR A 3 8.13 -3.93 10.15
N ILE A 4 7.08 -3.52 10.85
CA ILE A 4 5.69 -3.89 10.51
C ILE A 4 5.27 -3.24 9.20
N ALA A 5 5.65 -1.97 8.99
CA ALA A 5 5.36 -1.28 7.74
C ALA A 5 6.03 -1.96 6.54
N VAL A 6 7.28 -2.40 6.70
CA VAL A 6 8.00 -3.14 5.66
C VAL A 6 7.32 -4.48 5.37
N LYS A 7 6.91 -5.19 6.42
CA LYS A 7 6.18 -6.46 6.28
C LYS A 7 4.88 -6.26 5.50
N ALA A 8 4.12 -5.23 5.84
CA ALA A 8 2.87 -4.89 5.15
C ALA A 8 3.12 -4.55 3.68
N ALA A 9 4.14 -3.72 3.41
CA ALA A 9 4.49 -3.33 2.05
C ALA A 9 4.93 -4.52 1.19
N ARG A 10 5.71 -5.44 1.76
CA ARG A 10 6.14 -6.67 1.05
C ARG A 10 4.97 -7.57 0.74
N ARG A 11 4.01 -7.68 1.64
CA ARG A 11 2.81 -8.50 1.41
C ARG A 11 1.97 -7.94 0.27
N ALA A 12 1.76 -6.63 0.27
CA ALA A 12 1.08 -5.94 -0.84
C ALA A 12 1.87 -6.11 -2.14
N GLY A 13 3.19 -5.98 -2.08
CA GLY A 13 4.06 -6.15 -3.23
C GLY A 13 3.97 -7.53 -3.87
N SER A 14 3.82 -8.57 -3.07
CA SER A 14 3.63 -9.94 -3.58
C SER A 14 2.32 -10.07 -4.37
N ILE A 15 1.26 -9.46 -3.87
CA ILE A 15 -0.05 -9.43 -4.56
C ILE A 15 0.09 -8.70 -5.90
N ILE A 16 0.75 -7.55 -5.90
CA ILE A 16 0.97 -6.73 -7.09
C ILE A 16 1.81 -7.48 -8.12
N ASN A 17 2.88 -8.15 -7.70
CA ASN A 17 3.74 -8.92 -8.59
C ASN A 17 2.99 -10.08 -9.24
N GLN A 18 2.17 -10.80 -8.49
CA GLN A 18 1.35 -11.87 -9.04
C GLN A 18 0.34 -11.33 -10.04
N ALA A 19 -0.29 -10.20 -9.70
CA ALA A 19 -1.25 -9.54 -10.57
C ALA A 19 -0.60 -9.03 -11.86
N SER A 20 0.63 -8.54 -11.79
CA SER A 20 1.38 -8.09 -12.97
C SER A 20 1.56 -9.22 -13.98
N LYS A 21 1.85 -10.42 -13.51
CA LYS A 21 1.96 -11.59 -14.37
C LYS A 21 0.63 -11.94 -15.04
N ASN A 22 -0.45 -11.87 -14.27
CA ASN A 22 -1.79 -12.16 -14.79
C ASN A 22 -2.28 -11.11 -15.77
N LEU A 23 -1.88 -9.85 -15.58
CA LEU A 23 -2.24 -8.74 -16.45
C LEU A 23 -1.77 -9.00 -17.90
N ASP A 24 -0.57 -9.57 -18.06
CA ASP A 24 -0.01 -9.90 -19.37
C ASP A 24 -0.84 -10.95 -20.11
N LEU A 25 -1.64 -11.74 -19.38
CA LEU A 25 -2.48 -12.78 -19.96
C LEU A 25 -3.86 -12.27 -20.38
N LEU A 26 -4.21 -11.03 -19.99
CA LEU A 26 -5.52 -10.45 -20.31
C LEU A 26 -5.52 -9.92 -21.73
N THR A 27 -6.37 -10.50 -22.58
CA THR A 27 -6.55 -10.07 -23.97
C THR A 27 -7.80 -9.23 -24.15
N VAL A 28 -8.24 -8.58 -23.10
CA VAL A 28 -9.53 -7.89 -23.03
C VAL A 28 -9.39 -6.38 -23.15
N SER A 29 -10.54 -5.69 -23.22
CA SER A 29 -10.62 -4.26 -23.45
C SER A 29 -9.94 -3.45 -22.35
N LYS A 30 -9.63 -2.19 -22.66
CA LYS A 30 -9.05 -1.22 -21.73
C LYS A 30 -9.87 -1.09 -20.44
N LYS A 31 -11.19 -1.17 -20.53
CA LYS A 31 -12.08 -1.11 -19.36
C LYS A 31 -11.85 -2.29 -18.42
N SER A 32 -11.69 -3.49 -18.96
CA SER A 32 -11.44 -4.69 -18.17
C SER A 32 -10.09 -4.62 -17.47
N HIS A 33 -9.07 -4.04 -18.14
CA HIS A 33 -7.77 -3.82 -17.52
C HIS A 33 -7.86 -2.83 -16.34
N SER A 34 -8.63 -1.76 -16.48
CA SER A 34 -8.84 -0.78 -15.41
C SER A 34 -9.57 -1.38 -14.23
N ASP A 35 -10.59 -2.19 -14.48
CA ASP A 35 -11.32 -2.90 -13.43
C ASP A 35 -10.41 -3.87 -12.68
N TYR A 36 -9.54 -4.58 -13.41
CA TYR A 36 -8.57 -5.49 -12.82
C TYR A 36 -7.58 -4.75 -11.92
N VAL A 37 -7.08 -3.59 -12.35
CA VAL A 37 -6.16 -2.76 -11.56
C VAL A 37 -6.82 -2.30 -10.28
N SER A 38 -8.11 -1.91 -10.34
CA SER A 38 -8.87 -1.53 -9.14
C SER A 38 -8.99 -2.69 -8.15
N GLU A 39 -9.23 -3.91 -8.63
CA GLU A 39 -9.27 -5.10 -7.80
C GLU A 39 -7.91 -5.37 -7.12
N VAL A 40 -6.83 -5.21 -7.87
CA VAL A 40 -5.46 -5.40 -7.35
C VAL A 40 -5.17 -4.36 -6.27
N ASP A 41 -5.50 -3.10 -6.53
CA ASP A 41 -5.33 -2.01 -5.58
C ASP A 41 -6.09 -2.31 -4.27
N GLY A 42 -7.35 -2.72 -4.39
CA GLY A 42 -8.16 -3.09 -3.23
C GLY A 42 -7.60 -4.29 -2.46
N ALA A 43 -7.12 -5.30 -3.15
CA ALA A 43 -6.54 -6.49 -2.52
C ALA A 43 -5.23 -6.15 -1.78
N ALA A 44 -4.38 -5.33 -2.40
CA ALA A 44 -3.14 -4.87 -1.79
C ALA A 44 -3.43 -4.02 -0.54
N GLU A 45 -4.39 -3.11 -0.65
CA GLU A 45 -4.82 -2.27 0.48
C GLU A 45 -5.34 -3.12 1.64
N ALA A 46 -6.20 -4.09 1.37
CA ALA A 46 -6.74 -4.98 2.39
C ALA A 46 -5.64 -5.76 3.10
N ALA A 47 -4.63 -6.21 2.38
CA ALA A 47 -3.48 -6.91 2.95
C ALA A 47 -2.68 -6.02 3.90
N ILE A 48 -2.45 -4.76 3.51
CA ILE A 48 -1.75 -3.79 4.36
C ILE A 48 -2.55 -3.53 5.64
N ILE A 49 -3.84 -3.25 5.50
CA ILE A 49 -4.72 -2.97 6.64
C ILE A 49 -4.72 -4.15 7.61
N LYS A 50 -4.79 -5.36 7.11
CA LYS A 50 -4.78 -6.57 7.94
C LYS A 50 -3.51 -6.67 8.79
N VAL A 51 -2.36 -6.41 8.18
CA VAL A 51 -1.07 -6.46 8.89
C VAL A 51 -1.00 -5.37 9.96
N LEU A 52 -1.39 -4.14 9.61
CA LEU A 52 -1.33 -3.00 10.54
C LEU A 52 -2.30 -3.16 11.70
N GLN A 53 -3.53 -3.59 11.44
CA GLN A 53 -4.53 -3.78 12.49
C GLN A 53 -4.18 -4.93 13.44
N ALA A 54 -3.57 -5.98 12.92
CA ALA A 54 -3.12 -7.10 13.76
C ALA A 54 -2.01 -6.66 14.71
N ALA A 55 -1.08 -5.82 14.25
CA ALA A 55 0.03 -5.34 15.06
C ALA A 55 -0.37 -4.17 15.98
N TYR A 56 -1.23 -3.28 15.48
CA TYR A 56 -1.60 -2.03 16.17
C TYR A 56 -3.10 -1.78 16.06
N PRO A 57 -3.93 -2.54 16.81
CA PRO A 57 -5.40 -2.43 16.67
C PRO A 57 -5.98 -1.07 17.04
N GLY A 58 -5.27 -0.28 17.86
CA GLY A 58 -5.72 1.05 18.24
C GLY A 58 -5.32 2.18 17.31
N HIS A 59 -4.55 1.88 16.26
CA HIS A 59 -4.10 2.91 15.32
C HIS A 59 -5.16 3.20 14.27
N ALA A 60 -5.27 4.48 13.88
CA ALA A 60 -6.12 4.89 12.77
C ALA A 60 -5.39 4.61 11.43
N ILE A 61 -6.17 4.33 10.40
CA ILE A 61 -5.64 4.09 9.06
C ILE A 61 -6.45 4.93 8.06
N LEU A 62 -5.75 5.68 7.21
CA LEU A 62 -6.35 6.38 6.09
C LEU A 62 -5.88 5.70 4.81
N ALA A 63 -6.82 5.11 4.08
CA ALA A 63 -6.56 4.36 2.87
C ALA A 63 -7.26 5.00 1.68
N GLU A 64 -6.67 4.89 0.49
CA GLU A 64 -7.20 5.51 -0.72
C GLU A 64 -8.59 4.97 -1.10
N GLU A 65 -8.76 3.65 -1.06
CA GLU A 65 -10.01 3.01 -1.51
C GLU A 65 -11.06 2.96 -0.40
N SER A 66 -10.68 2.46 0.76
CA SER A 66 -11.63 2.23 1.86
C SER A 66 -11.79 3.43 2.81
N GLY A 67 -11.01 4.49 2.62
CA GLY A 67 -11.09 5.69 3.44
C GLY A 67 -10.54 5.49 4.85
N GLN A 68 -11.23 6.07 5.83
CA GLN A 68 -10.78 6.05 7.21
C GLN A 68 -11.17 4.78 7.93
N GLN A 69 -10.21 4.18 8.62
CA GLN A 69 -10.39 3.01 9.49
C GLN A 69 -9.94 3.36 10.89
N GLY A 70 -10.64 2.85 11.90
CA GLY A 70 -10.29 3.08 13.31
C GLY A 70 -10.77 4.41 13.84
N ASP A 71 -10.31 4.77 15.04
CA ASP A 71 -10.74 5.97 15.75
C ASP A 71 -9.82 7.14 15.44
N HIS A 72 -10.16 7.93 14.43
CA HIS A 72 -9.35 9.07 13.98
C HIS A 72 -9.35 10.23 14.97
N GLU A 73 -10.36 10.35 15.82
CA GLU A 73 -10.43 11.45 16.79
C GLU A 73 -9.50 11.24 17.99
N ASN A 74 -9.39 9.99 18.45
CA ASN A 74 -8.69 9.68 19.69
C ASN A 74 -7.33 9.03 19.49
N SER A 75 -7.03 8.53 18.27
CA SER A 75 -5.77 7.85 18.02
C SER A 75 -4.64 8.86 17.81
N GLU A 76 -3.55 8.69 18.55
CA GLU A 76 -2.33 9.48 18.35
C GLU A 76 -1.59 9.06 17.08
N TYR A 77 -1.79 7.82 16.62
CA TYR A 77 -1.09 7.25 15.49
C TYR A 77 -2.05 7.07 14.32
N GLN A 78 -1.62 7.54 13.16
CA GLN A 78 -2.37 7.40 11.91
C GLN A 78 -1.47 6.90 10.81
N TRP A 79 -1.85 5.77 10.22
CA TRP A 79 -1.20 5.24 9.02
C TRP A 79 -1.86 5.85 7.79
N ILE A 80 -1.04 6.22 6.82
CA ILE A 80 -1.51 6.69 5.50
C ILE A 80 -0.93 5.73 4.49
N ILE A 81 -1.81 5.07 3.73
CA ILE A 81 -1.37 4.03 2.81
C ILE A 81 -1.83 4.32 1.39
N ASP A 82 -0.92 4.12 0.44
CA ASP A 82 -1.19 4.10 -0.98
C ASP A 82 -0.67 2.76 -1.50
N PRO A 83 -1.55 1.78 -1.69
CA PRO A 83 -1.12 0.40 -1.98
C PRO A 83 -0.54 0.22 -3.37
N LEU A 84 -0.89 1.08 -4.33
CA LEU A 84 -0.37 0.99 -5.69
C LEU A 84 -0.25 2.39 -6.28
N ASP A 85 0.88 3.04 -6.04
CA ASP A 85 1.23 4.32 -6.62
C ASP A 85 1.84 4.07 -8.00
N GLY A 86 1.34 4.73 -9.03
CA GLY A 86 1.75 4.50 -10.41
C GLY A 86 0.86 3.50 -11.13
N THR A 87 -0.46 3.55 -10.90
CA THR A 87 -1.43 2.64 -11.51
C THR A 87 -1.39 2.65 -13.03
N THR A 88 -1.16 3.81 -13.64
CA THR A 88 -1.03 3.92 -15.09
C THR A 88 0.17 3.12 -15.60
N ASN A 89 1.30 3.20 -14.91
CA ASN A 89 2.49 2.44 -15.25
C ASN A 89 2.25 0.94 -15.11
N PHE A 90 1.59 0.54 -14.03
CA PHE A 90 1.22 -0.86 -13.80
C PHE A 90 0.34 -1.38 -14.93
N LEU A 91 -0.68 -0.60 -15.31
CA LEU A 91 -1.63 -0.96 -16.37
C LEU A 91 -0.93 -1.20 -17.70
N HIS A 92 0.09 -0.40 -18.01
CA HIS A 92 0.83 -0.50 -19.27
C HIS A 92 2.05 -1.43 -19.20
N GLY A 93 2.23 -2.15 -18.10
CA GLY A 93 3.37 -3.07 -17.94
C GLY A 93 4.70 -2.37 -17.71
N PHE A 94 4.69 -1.06 -17.40
CA PHE A 94 5.91 -0.31 -17.15
C PHE A 94 6.29 -0.43 -15.66
N PRO A 95 7.48 -0.97 -15.31
CA PRO A 95 7.80 -1.38 -13.95
C PRO A 95 8.20 -0.20 -13.02
N LYS A 96 7.46 0.89 -13.06
CA LYS A 96 7.65 2.08 -12.21
C LYS A 96 6.39 2.32 -11.40
N TYR A 97 6.20 1.51 -10.36
CA TYR A 97 5.10 1.63 -9.40
C TYR A 97 5.60 1.18 -8.03
N SER A 98 4.91 1.62 -7.00
CA SER A 98 5.37 1.39 -5.64
C SER A 98 4.21 1.25 -4.65
N VAL A 99 4.52 0.71 -3.48
CA VAL A 99 3.65 0.68 -2.30
C VAL A 99 4.18 1.72 -1.33
N SER A 100 3.33 2.64 -0.89
CA SER A 100 3.70 3.68 0.08
C SER A 100 2.92 3.50 1.38
N ILE A 101 3.64 3.49 2.50
CA ILE A 101 3.06 3.40 3.84
C ILE A 101 3.76 4.43 4.72
N ALA A 102 2.98 5.35 5.30
CA ALA A 102 3.51 6.39 6.18
C ALA A 102 2.81 6.34 7.52
N LEU A 103 3.54 6.68 8.58
CA LEU A 103 3.00 6.78 9.93
C LEU A 103 3.15 8.19 10.46
N LYS A 104 2.04 8.77 10.93
CA LYS A 104 2.04 10.03 11.67
C LYS A 104 1.79 9.74 13.13
N HIS A 105 2.53 10.44 13.99
CA HIS A 105 2.31 10.47 15.43
C HIS A 105 1.96 11.89 15.83
N LYS A 106 0.77 12.09 16.36
CA LYS A 106 0.24 13.41 16.72
C LYS A 106 0.36 14.42 15.57
N GLY A 107 0.02 13.96 14.36
CA GLY A 107 0.04 14.78 13.16
C GLY A 107 1.41 14.99 12.51
N VAL A 108 2.47 14.42 13.08
CA VAL A 108 3.83 14.56 12.55
C VAL A 108 4.28 13.26 11.92
N LEU A 109 4.78 13.33 10.68
CA LEU A 109 5.32 12.17 9.99
C LEU A 109 6.56 11.65 10.70
N THR A 110 6.53 10.39 11.14
CA THR A 110 7.64 9.78 11.87
C THR A 110 8.31 8.64 11.12
N HIS A 111 7.54 7.89 10.33
CA HIS A 111 8.05 6.75 9.59
C HIS A 111 7.42 6.74 8.20
N ALA A 112 8.18 6.29 7.21
CA ALA A 112 7.66 6.07 5.88
C ALA A 112 8.42 4.95 5.21
N VAL A 113 7.71 4.16 4.40
CA VAL A 113 8.27 3.10 3.57
C VAL A 113 7.72 3.28 2.17
N VAL A 114 8.61 3.30 1.19
CA VAL A 114 8.25 3.20 -0.22
C VAL A 114 8.90 1.92 -0.72
N TYR A 115 8.08 0.97 -1.15
CA TYR A 115 8.53 -0.35 -1.57
C TYR A 115 8.32 -0.52 -3.07
N ASP A 116 9.37 -0.91 -3.77
CA ASP A 116 9.34 -1.23 -5.20
C ASP A 116 9.12 -2.75 -5.33
N PRO A 117 7.91 -3.20 -5.72
CA PRO A 117 7.63 -4.63 -5.82
C PRO A 117 8.48 -5.35 -6.85
N LYS A 118 8.82 -4.66 -7.95
CA LYS A 118 9.57 -5.26 -9.06
C LYS A 118 11.01 -5.56 -8.65
N ASP A 119 11.68 -4.59 -8.03
CA ASP A 119 13.06 -4.73 -7.55
C ASP A 119 13.15 -5.30 -6.14
N ARG A 120 12.03 -5.39 -5.42
CA ARG A 120 11.96 -5.87 -4.03
C ARG A 120 12.86 -5.05 -3.10
N LYS A 121 12.92 -3.74 -3.34
CA LYS A 121 13.71 -2.79 -2.57
C LYS A 121 12.81 -1.78 -1.89
N SER A 122 13.18 -1.39 -0.67
CA SER A 122 12.45 -0.38 0.06
C SER A 122 13.36 0.80 0.43
N THR A 123 12.78 1.99 0.35
CA THR A 123 13.35 3.20 0.91
C THR A 123 12.59 3.51 2.18
N ARG A 124 13.31 3.80 3.25
CA ARG A 124 12.74 4.00 4.59
C ARG A 124 13.12 5.34 5.14
N LEU A 125 12.15 5.99 5.77
CA LEU A 125 12.37 7.21 6.55
C LEU A 125 11.95 6.94 7.98
N ASN A 126 12.84 7.29 8.91
CA ASN A 126 12.57 7.20 10.35
C ASN A 126 13.02 8.52 10.97
N SER A 127 12.04 9.35 11.37
CA SER A 127 12.30 10.61 12.04
C SER A 127 12.28 10.39 13.54
N SER A 128 13.32 10.84 14.21
CA SER A 128 13.47 10.67 15.68
C SER A 128 12.84 11.79 16.49
N HIS A 129 12.04 12.64 15.88
CA HIS A 129 11.40 13.75 16.61
C HIS A 129 10.17 13.35 17.37
#